data_d36a04daeaa2e39397fb27b2a21eb6a2
#
_entry.id   d36a04daeaa2e39397fb27b2a21eb6a2
#
_cell.length_a   1.000
_cell.length_b   1.000
_cell.length_c   1.000
_cell.angle_alpha   90.00
_cell.angle_beta   90.00
_cell.angle_gamma   90.00
#
_symmetry.space_group_name_H-M   'P 1'
#
loop_
_entity.id
_entity.type
_entity.pdbx_description
1 polymer ?
#
loop_
_entity_poly.entity_id
_entity_poly.type
_entity_poly.pdbx_seq_one_letter_code
_entity_poly.pdbx_strand_id
1 'polypeptide(L)'
;MASSYRGNPKDRNLPPKQPKVILENRFAFPPNRETLGATSYFIVGNAGNILIDCPAWNQTNQDFLQNQGGVQFLFLTHRGAIAKVREIQQTFNCQIIIQEQEAYLLPKLSVTPFQHQFTFSNQQIQALWTPGHSPGSSCLYDPSLGGILFTGRHLLPDNQGHPTPLRTSKTFHWKRQLASVQQLLETLKDKPLEYLCPGANTGLLRGQGVIQQAYHHLTQLNLTPS
;
A
#
# COMPACT_ATOMS: atom_id res chain seq x y z
N MET A 1 7.23 18.50 29.07
CA MET A 1 6.61 19.66 28.41
C MET A 1 6.04 19.19 27.08
N ALA A 2 4.72 19.08 26.97
CA ALA A 2 4.05 18.62 25.74
C ALA A 2 3.87 19.83 24.81
N SER A 3 4.61 19.86 23.69
CA SER A 3 4.44 20.85 22.64
C SER A 3 3.13 20.56 21.89
N SER A 4 2.11 21.38 22.12
CA SER A 4 0.88 21.37 21.36
C SER A 4 1.12 21.99 19.97
N TYR A 5 1.26 21.14 18.96
CA TYR A 5 1.26 21.57 17.55
C TYR A 5 -0.15 22.05 17.19
N ARG A 6 -0.40 23.36 17.34
CA ARG A 6 -1.62 24.01 16.83
C ARG A 6 -1.42 24.21 15.32
N GLY A 7 -2.06 23.37 14.52
CA GLY A 7 -2.12 23.56 13.06
C GLY A 7 -2.66 24.95 12.71
N ASN A 8 -2.09 25.57 11.70
CA ASN A 8 -2.44 26.91 11.21
C ASN A 8 -3.95 26.97 10.84
N PRO A 9 -4.74 27.92 11.36
CA PRO A 9 -6.17 28.05 11.03
C PRO A 9 -6.49 28.22 9.55
N LYS A 10 -5.52 28.62 8.73
CA LYS A 10 -5.69 28.78 7.26
C LYS A 10 -5.80 27.45 6.49
N ASP A 11 -5.41 26.31 7.10
CA ASP A 11 -5.49 24.98 6.45
C ASP A 11 -6.88 24.33 6.55
N ARG A 12 -7.83 24.95 7.27
CA ARG A 12 -9.15 24.35 7.52
C ARG A 12 -10.15 24.48 6.37
N ASN A 13 -9.88 25.30 5.35
CA ASN A 13 -10.81 25.62 4.27
C ASN A 13 -10.34 25.25 2.86
N LEU A 14 -9.22 24.56 2.72
CA LEU A 14 -8.84 24.05 1.40
C LEU A 14 -9.66 22.79 1.10
N PRO A 15 -10.22 22.64 -0.11
CA PRO A 15 -10.92 21.43 -0.51
C PRO A 15 -9.97 20.21 -0.38
N PRO A 16 -10.49 19.04 -0.04
CA PRO A 16 -9.68 17.83 0.05
C PRO A 16 -8.93 17.61 -1.28
N LYS A 17 -7.63 17.28 -1.18
CA LYS A 17 -6.83 16.99 -2.36
C LYS A 17 -7.40 15.76 -3.07
N GLN A 18 -7.54 15.85 -4.38
CA GLN A 18 -7.97 14.75 -5.24
C GLN A 18 -6.88 13.66 -5.33
N PRO A 19 -7.27 12.39 -5.54
CA PRO A 19 -6.33 11.35 -5.95
C PRO A 19 -5.59 11.75 -7.23
N LYS A 20 -4.31 11.41 -7.30
CA LYS A 20 -3.45 11.75 -8.45
C LYS A 20 -3.17 10.53 -9.29
N VAL A 21 -3.19 10.67 -10.60
CA VAL A 21 -2.62 9.67 -11.52
C VAL A 21 -1.12 9.56 -11.26
N ILE A 22 -0.62 8.35 -11.04
CA ILE A 22 0.81 8.06 -10.88
C ILE A 22 1.37 7.26 -12.07
N LEU A 23 0.54 6.42 -12.65
CA LEU A 23 0.77 5.65 -13.89
C LEU A 23 -0.58 5.47 -14.59
N GLU A 24 -0.58 4.94 -15.81
CA GLU A 24 -1.81 4.65 -16.53
C GLU A 24 -2.76 3.79 -15.69
N ASN A 25 -3.99 4.26 -15.46
CA ASN A 25 -5.01 3.59 -14.64
C ASN A 25 -4.56 3.24 -13.19
N ARG A 26 -3.53 3.92 -12.67
CA ARG A 26 -3.03 3.79 -11.30
C ARG A 26 -3.04 5.14 -10.61
N PHE A 27 -3.64 5.20 -9.44
CA PHE A 27 -3.89 6.44 -8.71
C PHE A 27 -3.35 6.33 -7.28
N ALA A 28 -2.81 7.42 -6.76
CA ALA A 28 -2.41 7.56 -5.36
C ALA A 28 -3.33 8.56 -4.65
N PHE A 29 -3.84 8.15 -3.49
CA PHE A 29 -4.60 9.04 -2.62
C PHE A 29 -3.67 9.92 -1.77
N PRO A 30 -4.13 11.09 -1.35
CA PRO A 30 -3.41 11.88 -0.34
C PRO A 30 -3.20 11.09 0.94
N PRO A 31 -2.09 11.33 1.68
CA PRO A 31 -1.80 10.63 2.93
C PRO A 31 -2.96 10.72 3.93
N ASN A 32 -3.37 9.59 4.49
CA ASN A 32 -4.47 9.47 5.43
C ASN A 32 -3.98 9.53 6.88
N ARG A 33 -4.49 10.49 7.67
CA ARG A 33 -4.13 10.65 9.08
C ARG A 33 -4.56 9.46 9.95
N GLU A 34 -5.69 8.81 9.64
CA GLU A 34 -6.20 7.65 10.38
C GLU A 34 -5.27 6.44 10.24
N THR A 35 -4.50 6.36 9.17
CA THR A 35 -3.48 5.32 8.91
C THR A 35 -2.06 5.84 9.13
N LEU A 36 -1.87 6.85 9.99
CA LEU A 36 -0.58 7.44 10.33
C LEU A 36 0.18 7.99 9.11
N GLY A 37 -0.54 8.67 8.23
CA GLY A 37 0.02 9.28 7.03
C GLY A 37 0.32 8.29 5.89
N ALA A 38 -0.32 7.12 5.90
CA ALA A 38 -0.17 6.17 4.80
C ALA A 38 -0.82 6.70 3.52
N THR A 39 -0.20 6.35 2.40
CA THR A 39 -0.71 6.54 1.04
C THR A 39 -1.39 5.27 0.58
N SER A 40 -2.65 5.38 0.16
CA SER A 40 -3.43 4.30 -0.45
C SER A 40 -3.36 4.44 -1.96
N TYR A 41 -3.57 3.33 -2.66
CA TYR A 41 -3.53 3.31 -4.12
C TYR A 41 -4.79 2.70 -4.70
N PHE A 42 -5.06 3.00 -5.97
CA PHE A 42 -6.19 2.45 -6.67
C PHE A 42 -5.80 2.04 -8.09
N ILE A 43 -6.14 0.81 -8.43
CA ILE A 43 -5.91 0.21 -9.75
C ILE A 43 -7.27 0.09 -10.43
N VAL A 44 -7.42 0.72 -11.59
CA VAL A 44 -8.57 0.50 -12.47
C VAL A 44 -8.22 -0.63 -13.41
N GLY A 45 -8.98 -1.71 -13.37
CA GLY A 45 -8.73 -2.93 -14.15
C GLY A 45 -10.00 -3.51 -14.77
N ASN A 46 -9.86 -4.17 -15.92
CA ASN A 46 -10.97 -4.74 -16.67
C ASN A 46 -11.70 -5.88 -15.92
N ALA A 47 -11.01 -6.56 -15.03
CA ALA A 47 -11.58 -7.66 -14.22
C ALA A 47 -11.98 -7.20 -12.80
N GLY A 48 -12.12 -5.91 -12.60
CA GLY A 48 -12.49 -5.26 -11.35
C GLY A 48 -11.39 -4.38 -10.77
N ASN A 49 -11.80 -3.34 -10.10
CA ASN A 49 -10.91 -2.35 -9.51
C ASN A 49 -10.36 -2.82 -8.16
N ILE A 50 -9.09 -2.52 -7.88
CA ILE A 50 -8.43 -2.88 -6.62
C ILE A 50 -8.09 -1.61 -5.86
N LEU A 51 -8.64 -1.45 -4.66
CA LEU A 51 -8.22 -0.45 -3.68
C LEU A 51 -7.17 -1.08 -2.76
N ILE A 52 -6.00 -0.46 -2.67
CA ILE A 52 -4.88 -0.90 -1.83
C ILE A 52 -4.81 0.05 -0.64
N ASP A 53 -5.06 -0.49 0.55
CA ASP A 53 -5.18 0.22 1.82
C ASP A 53 -6.32 1.25 1.85
N CYS A 54 -6.64 1.76 3.04
CA CYS A 54 -7.77 2.67 3.24
C CYS A 54 -7.37 4.14 3.05
N PRO A 55 -7.92 4.85 2.05
CA PRO A 55 -7.79 6.30 1.96
C PRO A 55 -8.61 7.00 3.05
N ALA A 56 -8.42 8.30 3.22
CA ALA A 56 -9.32 9.11 4.02
C ALA A 56 -10.75 8.98 3.47
N TRP A 57 -11.72 8.63 4.33
CA TRP A 57 -13.10 8.33 3.92
C TRP A 57 -13.94 9.60 3.90
N ASN A 58 -13.57 10.53 3.01
CA ASN A 58 -14.29 11.78 2.74
C ASN A 58 -15.05 11.70 1.41
N GLN A 59 -15.98 12.65 1.20
CA GLN A 59 -16.84 12.66 0.01
C GLN A 59 -16.03 12.68 -1.29
N THR A 60 -14.97 13.49 -1.37
CA THR A 60 -14.09 13.59 -2.54
C THR A 60 -13.52 12.25 -2.98
N ASN A 61 -13.04 11.43 -2.02
CA ASN A 61 -12.48 10.11 -2.31
C ASN A 61 -13.57 9.10 -2.63
N GLN A 62 -14.73 9.19 -1.99
CA GLN A 62 -15.89 8.34 -2.29
C GLN A 62 -16.40 8.60 -3.71
N ASP A 63 -16.60 9.86 -4.08
CA ASP A 63 -17.05 10.26 -5.41
C ASP A 63 -16.04 9.83 -6.49
N PHE A 64 -14.74 9.99 -6.20
CA PHE A 64 -13.69 9.52 -7.10
C PHE A 64 -13.80 8.01 -7.35
N LEU A 65 -13.85 7.20 -6.29
CA LEU A 65 -13.96 5.74 -6.40
C LEU A 65 -15.23 5.34 -7.15
N GLN A 66 -16.37 5.98 -6.86
CA GLN A 66 -17.65 5.73 -7.53
C GLN A 66 -17.57 6.03 -9.03
N ASN A 67 -17.00 7.20 -9.40
CA ASN A 67 -16.85 7.63 -10.80
C ASN A 67 -15.89 6.75 -11.61
N GLN A 68 -14.96 6.06 -10.93
CA GLN A 68 -14.07 5.06 -11.55
C GLN A 68 -14.69 3.65 -11.64
N GLY A 69 -15.98 3.49 -11.33
CA GLY A 69 -16.68 2.20 -11.40
C GLY A 69 -16.70 1.42 -10.10
N GLY A 70 -16.39 2.05 -8.97
CA GLY A 70 -16.42 1.44 -7.64
C GLY A 70 -15.21 0.58 -7.32
N VAL A 71 -15.28 -0.15 -6.21
CA VAL A 71 -14.22 -1.02 -5.69
C VAL A 71 -14.70 -2.46 -5.73
N GLN A 72 -14.01 -3.34 -6.45
CA GLN A 72 -14.25 -4.79 -6.45
C GLN A 72 -13.48 -5.49 -5.34
N PHE A 73 -12.23 -5.09 -5.14
CA PHE A 73 -11.34 -5.67 -4.13
C PHE A 73 -10.74 -4.57 -3.25
N LEU A 74 -10.78 -4.77 -1.95
CA LEU A 74 -10.01 -3.99 -0.97
C LEU A 74 -8.87 -4.88 -0.46
N PHE A 75 -7.64 -4.60 -0.85
CA PHE A 75 -6.45 -5.28 -0.36
C PHE A 75 -5.80 -4.49 0.76
N LEU A 76 -5.53 -5.14 1.89
CA LEU A 76 -4.88 -4.54 3.05
C LEU A 76 -3.44 -5.05 3.15
N THR A 77 -2.49 -4.13 3.01
CA THR A 77 -1.07 -4.47 3.04
C THR A 77 -0.57 -4.81 4.43
N HIS A 78 -1.16 -4.28 5.49
CA HIS A 78 -0.77 -4.53 6.88
C HIS A 78 -1.82 -3.97 7.85
N ARG A 79 -1.77 -4.39 9.11
CA ARG A 79 -2.71 -3.97 10.16
C ARG A 79 -2.83 -2.45 10.36
N GLY A 80 -1.75 -1.70 10.13
CA GLY A 80 -1.77 -0.24 10.24
C GLY A 80 -2.49 0.48 9.10
N ALA A 81 -2.88 -0.23 8.05
CA ALA A 81 -3.68 0.28 6.94
C ALA A 81 -5.20 0.14 7.17
N ILE A 82 -5.59 -0.56 8.25
CA ILE A 82 -6.98 -0.72 8.64
C ILE A 82 -7.51 0.60 9.19
N ALA A 83 -8.52 1.16 8.52
CA ALA A 83 -9.23 2.38 8.94
C ALA A 83 -10.74 2.19 8.73
N LYS A 84 -11.30 2.74 7.69
CA LYS A 84 -12.74 2.71 7.35
C LYS A 84 -13.14 1.49 6.49
N VAL A 85 -12.58 0.31 6.78
CA VAL A 85 -12.80 -0.93 6.02
C VAL A 85 -14.28 -1.29 5.94
N ARG A 86 -15.01 -1.17 7.06
CA ARG A 86 -16.45 -1.46 7.12
C ARG A 86 -17.25 -0.56 6.20
N GLU A 87 -17.01 0.74 6.28
CA GLU A 87 -17.70 1.74 5.48
C GLU A 87 -17.41 1.53 3.98
N ILE A 88 -16.15 1.22 3.62
CA ILE A 88 -15.76 0.89 2.24
C ILE A 88 -16.50 -0.35 1.76
N GLN A 89 -16.51 -1.43 2.55
CA GLN A 89 -17.21 -2.66 2.19
C GLN A 89 -18.72 -2.43 2.03
N GLN A 90 -19.34 -1.69 2.95
CA GLN A 90 -20.79 -1.38 2.88
C GLN A 90 -21.14 -0.54 1.66
N THR A 91 -20.27 0.40 1.26
CA THR A 91 -20.53 1.27 0.10
C THR A 91 -20.38 0.54 -1.22
N PHE A 92 -19.36 -0.32 -1.37
CA PHE A 92 -19.04 -0.94 -2.66
C PHE A 92 -19.34 -2.44 -2.73
N ASN A 93 -19.74 -3.06 -1.61
CA ASN A 93 -19.90 -4.52 -1.50
C ASN A 93 -18.64 -5.27 -1.97
N CYS A 94 -17.45 -4.71 -1.68
CA CYS A 94 -16.18 -5.23 -2.15
C CYS A 94 -15.71 -6.45 -1.35
N GLN A 95 -14.90 -7.30 -1.98
CA GLN A 95 -14.21 -8.40 -1.33
C GLN A 95 -12.97 -7.85 -0.61
N ILE A 96 -12.82 -8.12 0.69
CA ILE A 96 -11.66 -7.71 1.48
C ILE A 96 -10.62 -8.83 1.45
N ILE A 97 -9.41 -8.53 0.97
CA ILE A 97 -8.28 -9.44 0.91
C ILE A 97 -7.26 -9.01 1.97
N ILE A 98 -6.93 -9.91 2.87
CA ILE A 98 -5.99 -9.65 3.98
C ILE A 98 -5.19 -10.92 4.29
N GLN A 99 -3.94 -10.76 4.72
CA GLN A 99 -3.16 -11.91 5.17
C GLN A 99 -3.74 -12.51 6.46
N GLU A 100 -3.77 -13.84 6.59
CA GLU A 100 -4.50 -14.57 7.64
C GLU A 100 -4.13 -14.17 9.07
N GLN A 101 -2.84 -13.83 9.32
CA GLN A 101 -2.37 -13.44 10.65
C GLN A 101 -2.93 -12.10 11.15
N GLU A 102 -3.59 -11.34 10.29
CA GLU A 102 -4.23 -10.07 10.64
C GLU A 102 -5.74 -10.05 10.39
N ALA A 103 -6.32 -11.13 9.86
CA ALA A 103 -7.76 -11.24 9.58
C ALA A 103 -8.63 -11.08 10.86
N TYR A 104 -8.12 -11.49 12.02
CA TYR A 104 -8.80 -11.35 13.31
C TYR A 104 -9.08 -9.90 13.72
N LEU A 105 -8.37 -8.93 13.11
CA LEU A 105 -8.56 -7.50 13.36
C LEU A 105 -9.84 -6.94 12.72
N LEU A 106 -10.49 -7.73 11.86
CA LEU A 106 -11.72 -7.38 11.16
C LEU A 106 -12.90 -8.26 11.61
N PRO A 107 -13.23 -8.29 12.90
CA PRO A 107 -14.32 -9.12 13.39
C PRO A 107 -15.65 -8.66 12.77
N LYS A 108 -16.52 -9.62 12.44
CA LYS A 108 -17.85 -9.35 11.87
C LYS A 108 -17.83 -8.75 10.44
N LEU A 109 -16.69 -8.76 9.74
CA LEU A 109 -16.62 -8.48 8.31
C LEU A 109 -16.36 -9.78 7.55
N SER A 110 -16.97 -9.90 6.37
CA SER A 110 -16.63 -10.97 5.45
C SER A 110 -15.29 -10.63 4.79
N VAL A 111 -14.25 -11.39 5.13
CA VAL A 111 -12.92 -11.23 4.58
C VAL A 111 -12.47 -12.50 3.87
N THR A 112 -11.59 -12.38 2.91
CA THR A 112 -10.89 -13.47 2.25
C THR A 112 -9.45 -13.47 2.74
N PRO A 113 -9.10 -14.31 3.73
CA PRO A 113 -7.74 -14.43 4.21
C PRO A 113 -6.90 -15.24 3.21
N PHE A 114 -5.61 -14.90 3.10
CA PHE A 114 -4.65 -15.70 2.35
C PHE A 114 -3.40 -16.01 3.19
N GLN A 115 -2.68 -17.07 2.83
CA GLN A 115 -1.48 -17.51 3.55
C GLN A 115 -0.21 -16.92 2.96
N HIS A 116 0.25 -17.44 1.84
CA HIS A 116 1.52 -17.02 1.23
C HIS A 116 1.32 -16.07 0.06
N GLN A 117 0.32 -16.34 -0.75
CA GLN A 117 -0.02 -15.53 -1.92
C GLN A 117 -1.52 -15.59 -2.23
N PHE A 118 -2.01 -14.57 -2.92
CA PHE A 118 -3.36 -14.51 -3.47
C PHE A 118 -3.28 -13.91 -4.88
N THR A 119 -3.96 -14.53 -5.84
CA THR A 119 -4.04 -14.02 -7.21
C THR A 119 -5.42 -13.43 -7.43
N PHE A 120 -5.47 -12.16 -7.80
CA PHE A 120 -6.71 -11.47 -8.16
C PHE A 120 -7.22 -11.98 -9.49
N SER A 121 -8.51 -12.31 -9.57
CA SER A 121 -9.14 -12.96 -10.70
C SER A 121 -8.79 -12.29 -12.03
N ASN A 122 -8.31 -13.06 -13.00
CA ASN A 122 -8.02 -12.69 -14.41
C ASN A 122 -7.01 -11.57 -14.62
N GLN A 123 -6.37 -11.01 -13.58
CA GLN A 123 -5.46 -9.86 -13.74
C GLN A 123 -3.97 -10.20 -13.61
N GLN A 124 -3.59 -11.43 -13.28
CA GLN A 124 -2.21 -11.82 -12.93
C GLN A 124 -1.60 -10.99 -11.77
N ILE A 125 -2.38 -10.09 -11.16
CA ILE A 125 -1.98 -9.31 -10.00
C ILE A 125 -1.92 -10.24 -8.80
N GLN A 126 -0.83 -10.15 -8.02
CA GLN A 126 -0.55 -11.07 -6.93
C GLN A 126 -0.30 -10.31 -5.61
N ALA A 127 -1.02 -10.66 -4.56
CA ALA A 127 -0.61 -10.33 -3.20
C ALA A 127 0.42 -11.36 -2.73
N LEU A 128 1.51 -10.89 -2.15
CA LEU A 128 2.65 -11.69 -1.68
C LEU A 128 2.86 -11.40 -0.19
N TRP A 129 2.88 -12.44 0.64
CA TRP A 129 3.17 -12.29 2.06
C TRP A 129 4.64 -11.91 2.29
N THR A 130 4.87 -10.78 2.93
CA THR A 130 6.19 -10.20 3.21
C THR A 130 6.27 -9.78 4.68
N PRO A 131 6.28 -10.75 5.62
CA PRO A 131 6.22 -10.44 7.05
C PRO A 131 7.47 -9.71 7.53
N GLY A 132 7.29 -8.92 8.59
CA GLY A 132 8.40 -8.20 9.23
C GLY A 132 7.99 -6.84 9.76
N HIS A 133 7.44 -5.94 8.94
CA HIS A 133 6.82 -4.71 9.43
C HIS A 133 5.65 -5.04 10.38
N SER A 134 4.80 -5.96 9.98
CA SER A 134 3.79 -6.61 10.83
C SER A 134 3.71 -8.11 10.50
N PRO A 135 3.03 -8.96 11.31
CA PRO A 135 2.91 -10.39 11.04
C PRO A 135 2.29 -10.69 9.67
N GLY A 136 1.20 -9.99 9.31
CA GLY A 136 0.50 -10.14 8.04
C GLY A 136 0.91 -9.15 6.97
N SER A 137 2.06 -8.46 7.13
CA SER A 137 2.55 -7.52 6.12
C SER A 137 2.67 -8.19 4.75
N SER A 138 2.20 -7.51 3.69
CA SER A 138 2.11 -8.06 2.35
C SER A 138 2.31 -6.97 1.30
N CYS A 139 2.91 -7.34 0.18
CA CYS A 139 3.05 -6.50 -1.00
C CYS A 139 2.07 -6.95 -2.09
N LEU A 140 1.73 -6.06 -3.01
CA LEU A 140 0.95 -6.40 -4.21
C LEU A 140 1.82 -6.16 -5.43
N TYR A 141 1.96 -7.18 -6.27
CA TYR A 141 2.66 -7.13 -7.54
C TYR A 141 1.67 -7.10 -8.71
N ASP A 142 1.80 -6.09 -9.56
CA ASP A 142 1.06 -5.93 -10.80
C ASP A 142 2.05 -6.05 -11.98
N PRO A 143 1.95 -7.08 -12.85
CA PRO A 143 2.90 -7.29 -13.93
C PRO A 143 2.75 -6.31 -15.10
N SER A 144 1.69 -5.49 -15.11
CA SER A 144 1.47 -4.51 -16.18
C SER A 144 2.49 -3.38 -16.16
N LEU A 145 2.56 -2.61 -17.24
CA LEU A 145 3.40 -1.41 -17.37
C LEU A 145 4.89 -1.63 -17.06
N GLY A 146 5.41 -2.85 -17.27
CA GLY A 146 6.78 -3.18 -16.92
C GLY A 146 7.00 -3.63 -15.47
N GLY A 147 5.92 -3.90 -14.73
CA GLY A 147 5.92 -4.39 -13.34
C GLY A 147 5.88 -3.29 -12.29
N ILE A 148 4.87 -3.36 -11.41
CA ILE A 148 4.64 -2.41 -10.33
C ILE A 148 4.54 -3.17 -9.01
N LEU A 149 5.27 -2.75 -7.99
CA LEU A 149 5.20 -3.30 -6.65
C LEU A 149 4.65 -2.28 -5.65
N PHE A 150 3.49 -2.55 -5.09
CA PHE A 150 2.92 -1.77 -3.99
C PHE A 150 3.35 -2.41 -2.67
N THR A 151 4.12 -1.70 -1.88
CA THR A 151 4.86 -2.28 -0.75
C THR A 151 4.26 -2.01 0.62
N GLY A 152 3.17 -1.24 0.71
CA GLY A 152 2.70 -0.79 2.01
C GLY A 152 3.84 -0.15 2.81
N ARG A 153 4.09 -0.66 4.02
CA ARG A 153 5.21 -0.20 4.85
C ARG A 153 6.40 -1.17 4.88
N HIS A 154 6.42 -2.16 4.00
CA HIS A 154 7.52 -3.13 3.93
C HIS A 154 8.81 -2.50 3.40
N LEU A 155 8.68 -1.68 2.34
CA LEU A 155 9.76 -0.88 1.75
C LEU A 155 9.28 0.56 1.61
N LEU A 156 10.06 1.50 2.11
CA LEU A 156 9.74 2.93 2.10
C LEU A 156 10.88 3.72 1.46
N PRO A 157 10.63 4.92 0.91
CA PRO A 157 11.71 5.75 0.39
C PRO A 157 12.59 6.27 1.52
N ASP A 158 13.89 6.24 1.30
CA ASP A 158 14.88 6.95 2.09
C ASP A 158 14.92 8.45 1.72
N ASN A 159 15.86 9.21 2.30
CA ASN A 159 16.01 10.63 2.02
C ASN A 159 16.42 10.97 0.57
N GLN A 160 16.90 9.97 -0.18
CA GLN A 160 17.26 10.09 -1.60
C GLN A 160 16.12 9.64 -2.50
N GLY A 161 15.06 9.08 -1.93
CA GLY A 161 13.91 8.53 -2.66
C GLY A 161 14.10 7.06 -3.07
N HIS A 162 15.15 6.37 -2.62
CA HIS A 162 15.40 4.97 -2.92
C HIS A 162 14.60 4.06 -1.97
N PRO A 163 14.11 2.89 -2.44
CA PRO A 163 13.36 1.97 -1.60
C PRO A 163 14.28 1.32 -0.58
N THR A 164 13.90 1.32 0.68
CA THR A 164 14.65 0.69 1.75
C THR A 164 13.73 0.10 2.83
N PRO A 165 14.09 -1.03 3.45
CA PRO A 165 13.40 -1.48 4.65
C PRO A 165 13.79 -0.54 5.81
N LEU A 166 12.79 0.00 6.52
CA LEU A 166 13.04 0.88 7.65
C LEU A 166 12.66 0.19 8.96
N ARG A 167 13.64 0.14 9.89
CA ARG A 167 13.40 -0.30 11.25
C ARG A 167 12.80 0.85 12.06
N THR A 168 11.56 0.67 12.50
CA THR A 168 10.84 1.64 13.34
C THR A 168 10.42 0.98 14.65
N SER A 169 9.96 1.77 15.63
CA SER A 169 9.37 1.25 16.87
C SER A 169 8.14 0.35 16.65
N LYS A 170 7.55 0.40 15.45
CA LYS A 170 6.39 -0.41 15.05
C LYS A 170 6.77 -1.65 14.24
N THR A 171 8.05 -1.83 13.91
CA THR A 171 8.53 -3.01 13.18
C THR A 171 8.40 -4.24 14.10
N PHE A 172 7.57 -5.20 13.68
CA PHE A 172 7.30 -6.42 14.45
C PHE A 172 8.54 -7.29 14.59
N HIS A 173 9.26 -7.55 13.47
CA HIS A 173 10.43 -8.42 13.47
C HIS A 173 11.43 -8.04 12.38
N TRP A 174 12.48 -7.32 12.75
CA TRP A 174 13.44 -6.75 11.80
C TRP A 174 14.14 -7.80 10.91
N LYS A 175 14.72 -8.85 11.50
CA LYS A 175 15.39 -9.91 10.71
C LYS A 175 14.44 -10.57 9.71
N ARG A 176 13.17 -10.76 10.07
CA ARG A 176 12.16 -11.31 9.19
C ARG A 176 11.81 -10.35 8.04
N GLN A 177 11.80 -9.03 8.31
CA GLN A 177 11.60 -8.03 7.26
C GLN A 177 12.71 -8.09 6.22
N LEU A 178 13.98 -8.19 6.63
CA LEU A 178 15.11 -8.34 5.71
C LEU A 178 15.03 -9.65 4.89
N ALA A 179 14.75 -10.76 5.55
CA ALA A 179 14.56 -12.04 4.87
C ALA A 179 13.40 -12.01 3.87
N SER A 180 12.31 -11.30 4.18
CA SER A 180 11.18 -11.12 3.26
C SER A 180 11.55 -10.28 2.04
N VAL A 181 12.44 -9.29 2.16
CA VAL A 181 12.97 -8.56 0.98
C VAL A 181 13.78 -9.48 0.09
N GLN A 182 14.65 -10.35 0.66
CA GLN A 182 15.41 -11.33 -0.10
C GLN A 182 14.50 -12.32 -0.84
N GLN A 183 13.47 -12.83 -0.15
CA GLN A 183 12.49 -13.73 -0.75
C GLN A 183 11.69 -13.05 -1.86
N LEU A 184 11.34 -11.77 -1.69
CA LEU A 184 10.63 -10.97 -2.68
C LEU A 184 11.48 -10.82 -3.95
N LEU A 185 12.77 -10.49 -3.82
CA LEU A 185 13.72 -10.41 -4.94
C LEU A 185 13.81 -11.75 -5.70
N GLU A 186 13.93 -12.87 -4.99
CA GLU A 186 13.95 -14.19 -5.60
C GLU A 186 12.64 -14.53 -6.33
N THR A 187 11.49 -14.15 -5.75
CA THR A 187 10.16 -14.36 -6.35
C THR A 187 9.97 -13.54 -7.63
N LEU A 188 10.60 -12.38 -7.72
CA LEU A 188 10.45 -11.43 -8.82
C LEU A 188 11.63 -11.40 -9.78
N LYS A 189 12.67 -12.25 -9.61
CA LYS A 189 13.91 -12.20 -10.40
C LYS A 189 13.69 -12.32 -11.92
N ASP A 190 12.71 -13.13 -12.32
CA ASP A 190 12.38 -13.38 -13.72
C ASP A 190 11.12 -12.60 -14.18
N LYS A 191 10.67 -11.64 -13.38
CA LYS A 191 9.52 -10.80 -13.66
C LYS A 191 9.95 -9.35 -13.84
N PRO A 192 9.29 -8.61 -14.74
CA PRO A 192 9.56 -7.18 -14.85
C PRO A 192 9.21 -6.46 -13.55
N LEU A 193 10.04 -5.51 -13.13
CA LEU A 193 9.80 -4.67 -11.95
C LEU A 193 10.42 -3.28 -12.14
N GLU A 194 9.68 -2.42 -12.85
CA GLU A 194 10.10 -1.06 -13.13
C GLU A 194 9.72 -0.09 -12.02
N TYR A 195 8.53 -0.26 -11.41
CA TYR A 195 7.99 0.73 -10.48
C TYR A 195 7.77 0.14 -9.09
N LEU A 196 8.01 0.99 -8.05
CA LEU A 196 7.63 0.70 -6.67
C LEU A 196 6.80 1.85 -6.10
N CYS A 197 5.68 1.49 -5.48
CA CYS A 197 4.71 2.39 -4.85
C CYS A 197 4.71 2.18 -3.33
N PRO A 198 5.40 3.04 -2.56
CA PRO A 198 5.51 2.90 -1.12
C PRO A 198 4.24 3.40 -0.40
N GLY A 199 3.79 2.67 0.63
CA GLY A 199 2.59 3.05 1.40
C GLY A 199 2.80 4.18 2.41
N ALA A 200 3.98 4.78 2.51
CA ALA A 200 4.24 5.94 3.37
C ALA A 200 5.48 6.70 2.89
N ASN A 201 5.78 7.85 3.54
CA ASN A 201 6.92 8.72 3.25
C ASN A 201 6.96 9.24 1.79
N THR A 202 5.82 9.24 1.10
CA THR A 202 5.71 9.62 -0.33
C THR A 202 6.12 11.06 -0.59
N GLY A 203 6.20 11.92 0.42
CA GLY A 203 6.77 13.27 0.31
C GLY A 203 8.24 13.27 -0.10
N LEU A 204 9.01 12.21 0.25
CA LEU A 204 10.42 12.06 -0.15
C LEU A 204 10.60 11.78 -1.65
N LEU A 205 9.54 11.37 -2.35
CA LEU A 205 9.54 11.19 -3.80
C LEU A 205 9.45 12.50 -4.60
N ARG A 206 9.38 13.65 -3.91
CA ARG A 206 9.40 14.99 -4.50
C ARG A 206 8.41 15.18 -5.65
N GLY A 207 7.24 14.55 -5.56
CA GLY A 207 6.15 14.66 -6.54
C GLY A 207 6.14 13.61 -7.65
N GLN A 208 7.14 12.75 -7.77
CA GLN A 208 7.19 11.68 -8.79
C GLN A 208 6.10 10.61 -8.59
N GLY A 209 5.62 10.42 -7.35
CA GLY A 209 4.54 9.48 -7.03
C GLY A 209 4.96 8.00 -6.97
N VAL A 210 6.03 7.60 -7.69
CA VAL A 210 6.58 6.25 -7.76
C VAL A 210 8.10 6.28 -7.72
N ILE A 211 8.72 5.17 -7.34
CA ILE A 211 10.16 4.93 -7.49
C ILE A 211 10.36 4.14 -8.78
N GLN A 212 11.14 4.65 -9.72
CA GLN A 212 11.51 3.98 -10.97
C GLN A 212 12.70 3.06 -10.79
N GLN A 213 12.99 2.19 -11.78
CA GLN A 213 14.09 1.23 -11.75
C GLN A 213 14.08 0.37 -10.46
N ALA A 214 12.89 -0.02 -10.02
CA ALA A 214 12.68 -0.62 -8.71
C ALA A 214 13.52 -1.88 -8.51
N TYR A 215 13.61 -2.78 -9.49
CA TYR A 215 14.43 -3.99 -9.40
C TYR A 215 15.90 -3.65 -9.17
N HIS A 216 16.45 -2.70 -9.93
CA HIS A 216 17.83 -2.26 -9.79
C HIS A 216 18.11 -1.76 -8.38
N HIS A 217 17.28 -0.86 -7.85
CA HIS A 217 17.45 -0.36 -6.47
C HIS A 217 17.37 -1.47 -5.42
N LEU A 218 16.43 -2.41 -5.57
CA LEU A 218 16.26 -3.49 -4.61
C LEU A 218 17.47 -4.46 -4.59
N THR A 219 18.11 -4.69 -5.74
CA THR A 219 19.32 -5.54 -5.82
C THR A 219 20.56 -4.91 -5.19
N GLN A 220 20.56 -3.59 -4.96
CA GLN A 220 21.66 -2.87 -4.31
C GLN A 220 21.50 -2.79 -2.78
N LEU A 221 20.39 -3.27 -2.23
CA LEU A 221 20.16 -3.20 -0.79
C LEU A 221 21.14 -4.07 -0.01
N ASN A 222 21.76 -3.49 1.02
CA ASN A 222 22.47 -4.28 2.02
C ASN A 222 21.46 -4.86 3.02
N LEU A 223 21.17 -6.16 2.91
CA LEU A 223 20.21 -6.87 3.74
C LEU A 223 20.85 -7.64 4.90
N THR A 224 22.10 -7.33 5.26
CA THR A 224 22.76 -7.89 6.44
C THR A 224 22.09 -7.36 7.71
N PRO A 225 21.68 -8.21 8.65
CA PRO A 225 21.15 -7.76 9.93
C PRO A 225 22.25 -7.06 10.75
N SER A 226 22.12 -5.76 10.98
CA SER A 226 22.90 -5.01 11.97
C SER A 226 22.18 -5.00 13.31
#